data_d5d03ea35f454cef1a1b720f29f79fab
#
_entry.id   d5d03ea35f454cef1a1b720f29f79fab
#
_cell.length_a   1.000
_cell.length_b   1.000
_cell.length_c   1.000
_cell.angle_alpha   90.00
_cell.angle_beta   90.00
_cell.angle_gamma   90.00
#
_symmetry.space_group_name_H-M   'P 1'
#
loop_
_entity.id
_entity.type
_entity.pdbx_description
1 polymer ?
#
loop_
_entity_poly.entity_id
_entity_poly.type
_entity_poly.pdbx_seq_one_letter_code
_entity_poly.pdbx_strand_id
1 'polypeptide(L)'
;MNDIALASQKGRRTLYTYFKSKDDIYFAVVETELDQIKNRLDDVMQKDLRPDDKLVDFIYTHLDTIKDIVNRNGNLKADFFSNISVVEKVRRKLDLRERVMLKIILEKGIEEGLFSIEDPYFAALMINNAVKGMEVPYIRGELEYQMKNKRKQITNFLFFGLKQK
;
A
#
# COMPACT_ATOMS: atom_id res chain seq x y z
N MET A 1 27.15 8.07 -4.53
CA MET A 1 27.69 8.05 -3.15
C MET A 1 28.25 9.41 -2.71
N ASN A 2 29.02 10.14 -3.53
CA ASN A 2 29.51 11.48 -3.15
C ASN A 2 28.37 12.45 -2.88
N ASP A 3 27.40 12.51 -3.79
CA ASP A 3 26.25 13.41 -3.68
C ASP A 3 25.38 13.08 -2.45
N ILE A 4 25.23 11.79 -2.15
CA ILE A 4 24.50 11.32 -0.95
C ILE A 4 25.25 11.71 0.33
N ALA A 5 26.58 11.61 0.33
CA ALA A 5 27.41 12.03 1.45
C ALA A 5 27.28 13.54 1.71
N LEU A 6 27.30 14.34 0.66
CA LEU A 6 27.09 15.79 0.75
C LEU A 6 25.69 16.13 1.27
N ALA A 7 24.65 15.52 0.69
CA ALA A 7 23.27 15.77 1.07
C ALA A 7 22.95 15.36 2.51
N SER A 8 23.54 14.26 3.00
CA SER A 8 23.35 13.77 4.36
C SER A 8 24.25 14.41 5.40
N GLN A 9 25.17 15.29 4.99
CA GLN A 9 26.22 15.88 5.83
C GLN A 9 27.06 14.82 6.58
N LYS A 10 27.19 13.63 5.98
CA LYS A 10 27.98 12.52 6.50
C LYS A 10 29.21 12.27 5.64
N GLY A 11 30.30 11.85 6.27
CA GLY A 11 31.47 11.43 5.54
C GLY A 11 31.18 10.21 4.66
N ARG A 12 31.74 10.17 3.45
CA ARG A 12 31.61 9.03 2.52
C ARG A 12 31.99 7.70 3.21
N ARG A 13 33.06 7.72 4.02
CA ARG A 13 33.51 6.55 4.81
C ARG A 13 32.41 6.07 5.76
N THR A 14 31.72 6.98 6.42
CA THR A 14 30.61 6.68 7.33
C THR A 14 29.46 6.00 6.59
N LEU A 15 29.10 6.48 5.38
CA LEU A 15 28.06 5.84 4.59
C LEU A 15 28.41 4.40 4.21
N TYR A 16 29.67 4.14 3.80
CA TYR A 16 30.11 2.78 3.48
C TYR A 16 30.19 1.84 4.68
N THR A 17 30.19 2.36 5.90
CA THR A 17 30.06 1.53 7.11
C THR A 17 28.67 0.88 7.23
N TYR A 18 27.63 1.59 6.77
CA TYR A 18 26.23 1.13 6.87
C TYR A 18 25.72 0.53 5.57
N PHE A 19 26.19 1.00 4.40
CA PHE A 19 25.69 0.63 3.08
C PHE A 19 26.83 0.26 2.16
N LYS A 20 26.79 -0.94 1.60
CA LYS A 20 27.84 -1.46 0.71
C LYS A 20 27.75 -0.85 -0.71
N SER A 21 26.55 -0.42 -1.12
CA SER A 21 26.26 0.09 -2.43
C SER A 21 25.28 1.27 -2.40
N LYS A 22 25.10 1.94 -3.53
CA LYS A 22 24.03 2.93 -3.71
C LYS A 22 22.66 2.28 -3.66
N ASP A 23 22.56 1.04 -4.14
CA ASP A 23 21.31 0.29 -4.13
C ASP A 23 20.87 -0.07 -2.71
N ASP A 24 21.81 -0.36 -1.79
CA ASP A 24 21.47 -0.61 -0.39
C ASP A 24 20.83 0.62 0.26
N ILE A 25 21.30 1.83 -0.08
CA ILE A 25 20.69 3.07 0.40
C ILE A 25 19.31 3.24 -0.19
N TYR A 26 19.17 2.98 -1.50
CA TYR A 26 17.88 3.06 -2.18
C TYR A 26 16.87 2.11 -1.55
N PHE A 27 17.24 0.85 -1.32
CA PHE A 27 16.40 -0.13 -0.64
C PHE A 27 16.01 0.30 0.76
N ALA A 28 16.94 0.83 1.56
CA ALA A 28 16.64 1.31 2.90
C ALA A 28 15.64 2.48 2.89
N VAL A 29 15.77 3.40 1.93
CA VAL A 29 14.82 4.50 1.75
C VAL A 29 13.45 3.96 1.37
N VAL A 30 13.36 3.07 0.38
CA VAL A 30 12.09 2.46 -0.03
C VAL A 30 11.44 1.69 1.12
N GLU A 31 12.23 0.91 1.87
CA GLU A 31 11.72 0.16 3.03
C GLU A 31 11.14 1.11 4.11
N THR A 32 11.84 2.20 4.41
CA THR A 32 11.36 3.23 5.35
C THR A 32 10.04 3.87 4.89
N GLU A 33 9.90 4.13 3.60
CA GLU A 33 8.67 4.69 3.04
C GLU A 33 7.53 3.67 3.04
N LEU A 34 7.80 2.39 2.77
CA LEU A 34 6.80 1.32 2.86
C LEU A 34 6.32 1.08 4.31
N ASP A 35 7.18 1.30 5.30
CA ASP A 35 6.81 1.24 6.71
C ASP A 35 5.76 2.30 7.08
N GLN A 36 5.71 3.44 6.38
CA GLN A 36 4.64 4.42 6.57
C GLN A 36 3.27 3.89 6.11
N ILE A 37 3.23 3.16 4.98
CA ILE A 37 1.99 2.50 4.54
C ILE A 37 1.54 1.51 5.61
N LYS A 38 2.46 0.64 6.06
CA LYS A 38 2.19 -0.33 7.12
C LYS A 38 1.59 0.33 8.36
N ASN A 39 2.23 1.40 8.86
CA ASN A 39 1.79 2.05 10.08
C ASN A 39 0.40 2.68 9.93
N ARG A 40 0.11 3.35 8.81
CA ARG A 40 -1.23 3.90 8.54
C ARG A 40 -2.30 2.81 8.40
N LEU A 41 -1.94 1.66 7.85
CA LEU A 41 -2.86 0.51 7.77
C LEU A 41 -3.06 -0.17 9.13
N ASP A 42 -2.01 -0.24 9.97
CA ASP A 42 -2.14 -0.68 11.37
C ASP A 42 -3.12 0.23 12.13
N ASP A 43 -3.08 1.55 11.91
CA ASP A 43 -4.03 2.50 12.49
C ASP A 43 -5.47 2.22 12.01
N VAL A 44 -5.67 1.90 10.73
CA VAL A 44 -6.99 1.50 10.21
C VAL A 44 -7.51 0.25 10.91
N MET A 45 -6.64 -0.74 11.12
CA MET A 45 -7.02 -1.99 11.81
C MET A 45 -7.47 -1.75 13.25
N GLN A 46 -6.95 -0.73 13.94
CA GLN A 46 -7.33 -0.38 15.30
C GLN A 46 -8.66 0.40 15.41
N LYS A 47 -9.16 0.96 14.30
CA LYS A 47 -10.41 1.71 14.33
C LYS A 47 -11.59 0.80 14.64
N ASP A 48 -12.53 1.30 15.45
CA ASP A 48 -13.83 0.65 15.68
C ASP A 48 -14.77 0.99 14.52
N LEU A 49 -14.65 0.26 13.43
CA LEU A 49 -15.45 0.40 12.21
C LEU A 49 -16.08 -0.93 11.86
N ARG A 50 -17.26 -0.88 11.24
CA ARG A 50 -17.86 -2.05 10.61
C ARG A 50 -16.90 -2.62 9.55
N PRO A 51 -16.88 -3.96 9.32
CA PRO A 51 -15.98 -4.60 8.37
C PRO A 51 -16.02 -4.02 6.95
N ASP A 52 -17.21 -3.65 6.47
CA ASP A 52 -17.38 -3.04 5.15
C ASP A 52 -16.76 -1.64 5.06
N ASP A 53 -16.98 -0.79 6.07
CA ASP A 53 -16.36 0.54 6.15
C ASP A 53 -14.84 0.44 6.35
N LYS A 54 -14.38 -0.52 7.16
CA LYS A 54 -12.96 -0.78 7.41
C LYS A 54 -12.25 -1.21 6.14
N LEU A 55 -12.86 -2.08 5.32
CA LEU A 55 -12.30 -2.49 4.03
C LEU A 55 -12.12 -1.30 3.08
N VAL A 56 -13.12 -0.43 3.01
CA VAL A 56 -13.05 0.79 2.20
C VAL A 56 -11.96 1.73 2.72
N ASP A 57 -11.90 1.94 4.03
CA ASP A 57 -10.90 2.81 4.67
C ASP A 57 -9.48 2.27 4.44
N PHE A 58 -9.31 0.95 4.50
CA PHE A 58 -8.05 0.27 4.19
C PHE A 58 -7.58 0.57 2.76
N ILE A 59 -8.46 0.38 1.76
CA ILE A 59 -8.12 0.60 0.34
C ILE A 59 -7.74 2.05 0.09
N TYR A 60 -8.53 3.01 0.60
CA TYR A 60 -8.24 4.43 0.41
C TYR A 60 -6.98 4.87 1.14
N THR A 61 -6.77 4.41 2.38
CA THR A 61 -5.56 4.71 3.15
C THR A 61 -4.31 4.22 2.44
N HIS A 62 -4.36 3.01 1.85
CA HIS A 62 -3.26 2.49 1.04
C HIS A 62 -2.96 3.40 -0.16
N LEU A 63 -3.98 3.68 -0.99
CA LEU A 63 -3.81 4.46 -2.22
C LEU A 63 -3.36 5.91 -1.94
N ASP A 64 -3.94 6.56 -0.95
CA ASP A 64 -3.57 7.92 -0.56
C ASP A 64 -2.14 7.94 -0.02
N THR A 65 -1.75 6.96 0.80
CA THR A 65 -0.40 6.91 1.38
C THR A 65 0.67 6.69 0.31
N ILE A 66 0.47 5.74 -0.61
CA ILE A 66 1.46 5.52 -1.69
C ILE A 66 1.58 6.73 -2.60
N LYS A 67 0.48 7.42 -2.88
CA LYS A 67 0.48 8.67 -3.65
C LYS A 67 1.26 9.77 -2.94
N ASP A 68 1.05 9.95 -1.63
CA ASP A 68 1.77 10.92 -0.80
C ASP A 68 3.29 10.65 -0.81
N ILE A 69 3.68 9.39 -0.65
CA ILE A 69 5.08 8.95 -0.66
C ILE A 69 5.73 9.27 -2.01
N VAL A 70 5.10 8.89 -3.11
CA VAL A 70 5.65 9.09 -4.45
C VAL A 70 5.71 10.58 -4.81
N ASN A 71 4.72 11.38 -4.44
CA ASN A 71 4.71 12.82 -4.73
C ASN A 71 5.74 13.59 -3.91
N ARG A 72 5.96 13.20 -2.64
CA ARG A 72 6.95 13.82 -1.76
C ARG A 72 8.38 13.53 -2.21
N ASN A 73 8.61 12.34 -2.73
CA ASN A 73 9.92 11.85 -3.16
C ASN A 73 10.00 11.85 -4.70
N GLY A 74 10.16 13.03 -5.32
CA GLY A 74 10.10 13.18 -6.78
C GLY A 74 11.02 12.23 -7.58
N ASN A 75 12.19 11.86 -7.03
CA ASN A 75 13.10 10.88 -7.64
C ASN A 75 12.55 9.45 -7.56
N LEU A 76 11.83 9.10 -6.48
CA LEU A 76 11.15 7.80 -6.36
C LEU A 76 10.03 7.65 -7.37
N LYS A 77 9.45 8.74 -7.86
CA LYS A 77 8.40 8.70 -8.90
C LYS A 77 8.92 8.08 -10.20
N ALA A 78 10.09 8.51 -10.66
CA ALA A 78 10.70 7.97 -11.87
C ALA A 78 11.12 6.50 -11.66
N ASP A 79 11.73 6.19 -10.53
CA ASP A 79 12.21 4.84 -10.19
C ASP A 79 11.05 3.88 -9.92
N PHE A 80 9.97 4.32 -9.27
CA PHE A 80 8.75 3.52 -9.06
C PHE A 80 8.14 3.02 -10.37
N PHE A 81 8.20 3.86 -11.42
CA PHE A 81 7.68 3.48 -12.74
C PHE A 81 8.70 2.73 -13.60
N SER A 82 10.00 2.87 -13.37
CA SER A 82 11.05 2.26 -14.20
C SER A 82 11.64 0.96 -13.62
N ASN A 83 11.63 0.78 -12.30
CA ASN A 83 12.25 -0.34 -11.61
C ASN A 83 11.25 -1.16 -10.75
N ILE A 84 10.11 -1.52 -11.34
CA ILE A 84 9.05 -2.27 -10.66
C ILE A 84 9.58 -3.53 -9.97
N SER A 85 10.46 -4.30 -10.60
CA SER A 85 11.00 -5.54 -10.03
C SER A 85 11.80 -5.33 -8.73
N VAL A 86 12.48 -4.20 -8.62
CA VAL A 86 13.24 -3.84 -7.42
C VAL A 86 12.28 -3.43 -6.29
N VAL A 87 11.30 -2.61 -6.61
CA VAL A 87 10.26 -2.19 -5.67
C VAL A 87 9.46 -3.40 -5.19
N GLU A 88 9.08 -4.31 -6.07
CA GLU A 88 8.35 -5.54 -5.71
C GLU A 88 9.11 -6.42 -4.72
N LYS A 89 10.44 -6.54 -4.87
CA LYS A 89 11.26 -7.33 -3.94
C LYS A 89 11.18 -6.78 -2.51
N VAL A 90 11.25 -5.45 -2.35
CA VAL A 90 11.18 -4.79 -1.04
C VAL A 90 9.76 -4.85 -0.48
N ARG A 91 8.74 -4.67 -1.33
CA ARG A 91 7.31 -4.71 -0.96
C ARG A 91 6.80 -6.04 -0.48
N ARG A 92 7.46 -7.14 -0.79
CA ARG A 92 6.95 -8.49 -0.53
C ARG A 92 6.48 -8.71 0.92
N LYS A 93 7.20 -8.13 1.89
CA LYS A 93 6.81 -8.20 3.31
C LYS A 93 5.51 -7.42 3.59
N LEU A 94 5.39 -6.23 2.99
CA LEU A 94 4.18 -5.41 3.10
C LEU A 94 2.98 -6.12 2.47
N ASP A 95 3.12 -6.62 1.26
CA ASP A 95 2.07 -7.36 0.54
C ASP A 95 1.53 -8.56 1.35
N LEU A 96 2.42 -9.30 2.02
CA LEU A 96 2.03 -10.41 2.89
C LEU A 96 1.24 -9.93 4.11
N ARG A 97 1.68 -8.83 4.73
CA ARG A 97 1.00 -8.24 5.89
C ARG A 97 -0.38 -7.69 5.52
N GLU A 98 -0.48 -6.99 4.39
CA GLU A 98 -1.74 -6.46 3.88
C GLU A 98 -2.76 -7.57 3.61
N ARG A 99 -2.33 -8.69 3.03
CA ARG A 99 -3.21 -9.86 2.84
C ARG A 99 -3.73 -10.42 4.15
N VAL A 100 -2.90 -10.47 5.18
CA VAL A 100 -3.33 -10.91 6.52
C VAL A 100 -4.36 -9.95 7.11
N MET A 101 -4.12 -8.62 7.01
CA MET A 101 -5.05 -7.60 7.48
C MET A 101 -6.39 -7.68 6.73
N LEU A 102 -6.34 -7.77 5.41
CA LEU A 102 -7.54 -7.92 4.58
C LEU A 102 -8.32 -9.17 4.95
N LYS A 103 -7.63 -10.31 5.13
CA LYS A 103 -8.26 -11.56 5.56
C LYS A 103 -9.01 -11.38 6.89
N ILE A 104 -8.39 -10.73 7.88
CA ILE A 104 -9.03 -10.46 9.18
C ILE A 104 -10.30 -9.62 9.01
N ILE A 105 -10.26 -8.58 8.18
CA ILE A 105 -11.44 -7.75 7.90
C ILE A 105 -12.55 -8.58 7.26
N LEU A 106 -12.20 -9.44 6.29
CA LEU A 106 -13.15 -10.26 5.57
C LEU A 106 -13.77 -11.33 6.48
N GLU A 107 -12.96 -12.02 7.29
CA GLU A 107 -13.43 -13.01 8.26
C GLU A 107 -14.43 -12.40 9.25
N LYS A 108 -14.11 -11.21 9.79
CA LYS A 108 -15.03 -10.50 10.66
C LYS A 108 -16.34 -10.12 9.95
N GLY A 109 -16.27 -9.71 8.68
CA GLY A 109 -17.47 -9.42 7.89
C GLY A 109 -18.33 -10.66 7.61
N ILE A 110 -17.71 -11.84 7.49
CA ILE A 110 -18.43 -13.11 7.37
C ILE A 110 -19.12 -13.46 8.70
N GLU A 111 -18.41 -13.33 9.83
CA GLU A 111 -18.96 -13.58 11.18
C GLU A 111 -20.15 -12.68 11.48
N GLU A 112 -20.12 -11.43 11.03
CA GLU A 112 -21.22 -10.45 11.19
C GLU A 112 -22.33 -10.58 10.12
N GLY A 113 -22.21 -11.56 9.19
CA GLY A 113 -23.19 -11.78 8.12
C GLY A 113 -23.22 -10.70 7.05
N LEU A 114 -22.17 -9.88 6.95
CA LEU A 114 -22.04 -8.81 5.96
C LEU A 114 -21.49 -9.30 4.62
N PHE A 115 -20.67 -10.35 4.66
CA PHE A 115 -20.00 -10.92 3.47
C PHE A 115 -20.36 -12.40 3.33
N SER A 116 -20.47 -12.85 2.08
CA SER A 116 -20.59 -14.25 1.71
C SER A 116 -19.40 -14.66 0.86
N ILE A 117 -18.35 -15.15 1.49
CA ILE A 117 -17.06 -15.49 0.87
C ILE A 117 -16.67 -16.88 1.34
N GLU A 118 -16.43 -17.82 0.39
CA GLU A 118 -16.02 -19.19 0.69
C GLU A 118 -14.55 -19.27 1.15
N ASP A 119 -13.67 -18.50 0.48
CA ASP A 119 -12.24 -18.45 0.78
C ASP A 119 -11.79 -17.00 1.06
N PRO A 120 -11.75 -16.58 2.34
CA PRO A 120 -11.30 -15.23 2.71
C PRO A 120 -9.84 -14.94 2.36
N TYR A 121 -8.98 -15.96 2.32
CA TYR A 121 -7.58 -15.81 1.94
C TYR A 121 -7.45 -15.49 0.45
N PHE A 122 -8.14 -16.24 -0.39
CA PHE A 122 -8.16 -15.98 -1.83
C PHE A 122 -8.79 -14.62 -2.15
N ALA A 123 -9.88 -14.25 -1.48
CA ALA A 123 -10.49 -12.94 -1.63
C ALA A 123 -9.52 -11.81 -1.21
N ALA A 124 -8.80 -11.95 -0.09
CA ALA A 124 -7.78 -11.01 0.33
C ALA A 124 -6.65 -10.88 -0.69
N LEU A 125 -6.21 -11.99 -1.28
CA LEU A 125 -5.21 -11.99 -2.35
C LEU A 125 -5.70 -11.23 -3.59
N MET A 126 -6.94 -11.45 -4.01
CA MET A 126 -7.55 -10.76 -5.15
C MET A 126 -7.69 -9.26 -4.91
N ILE A 127 -8.17 -8.86 -3.72
CA ILE A 127 -8.30 -7.46 -3.33
C ILE A 127 -6.93 -6.78 -3.28
N ASN A 128 -5.93 -7.40 -2.66
CA ASN A 128 -4.58 -6.85 -2.60
C ASN A 128 -4.00 -6.61 -4.00
N ASN A 129 -4.13 -7.58 -4.91
CA ASN A 129 -3.67 -7.41 -6.30
C ASN A 129 -4.47 -6.33 -7.06
N ALA A 130 -5.77 -6.21 -6.83
CA ALA A 130 -6.58 -5.15 -7.42
C ALA A 130 -6.14 -3.76 -6.93
N VAL A 131 -5.89 -3.60 -5.64
CA VAL A 131 -5.37 -2.36 -5.05
C VAL A 131 -4.02 -1.99 -5.64
N LYS A 132 -3.09 -2.94 -5.75
CA LYS A 132 -1.79 -2.75 -6.42
C LYS A 132 -1.94 -2.30 -7.88
N GLY A 133 -2.88 -2.89 -8.61
CA GLY A 133 -3.17 -2.49 -10.00
C GLY A 133 -3.71 -1.07 -10.12
N MET A 134 -4.34 -0.56 -9.07
CA MET A 134 -4.85 0.82 -9.03
C MET A 134 -3.81 1.87 -8.64
N GLU A 135 -2.68 1.49 -8.05
CA GLU A 135 -1.66 2.45 -7.55
C GLU A 135 -1.16 3.41 -8.63
N VAL A 136 -0.68 2.85 -9.75
CA VAL A 136 -0.10 3.65 -10.83
C VAL A 136 -1.11 4.64 -11.39
N PRO A 137 -2.31 4.23 -11.85
CA PRO A 137 -3.30 5.18 -12.33
C PRO A 137 -3.79 6.15 -11.25
N TYR A 138 -3.81 5.76 -9.97
CA TYR A 138 -4.15 6.66 -8.86
C TYR A 138 -3.07 7.72 -8.61
N ILE A 139 -1.80 7.34 -8.61
CA ILE A 139 -0.65 8.26 -8.48
C ILE A 139 -0.62 9.26 -9.63
N ARG A 140 -0.96 8.82 -10.84
CA ARG A 140 -1.04 9.70 -12.04
C ARG A 140 -2.24 10.63 -12.04
N GLY A 141 -3.18 10.47 -11.12
CA GLY A 141 -4.41 11.25 -11.07
C GLY A 141 -5.52 10.76 -12.01
N GLU A 142 -5.29 9.67 -12.74
CA GLU A 142 -6.25 9.10 -13.70
C GLU A 142 -7.51 8.56 -13.01
N LEU A 143 -7.38 8.03 -11.78
CA LEU A 143 -8.46 7.49 -10.97
C LEU A 143 -8.89 8.39 -9.80
N GLU A 144 -8.13 9.43 -9.48
CA GLU A 144 -8.37 10.24 -8.26
C GLU A 144 -9.76 10.86 -8.24
N TYR A 145 -10.19 11.46 -9.37
CA TYR A 145 -11.50 12.06 -9.48
C TYR A 145 -12.62 11.03 -9.27
N GLN A 146 -12.52 9.88 -9.92
CA GLN A 146 -13.49 8.78 -9.79
C GLN A 146 -13.52 8.22 -8.38
N MET A 147 -12.37 8.00 -7.77
CA MET A 147 -12.27 7.48 -6.42
C MET A 147 -12.87 8.44 -5.40
N LYS A 148 -12.55 9.75 -5.46
CA LYS A 148 -13.09 10.75 -4.53
C LYS A 148 -14.60 10.95 -4.69
N ASN A 149 -15.08 11.10 -5.93
CA ASN A 149 -16.48 11.47 -6.19
C ASN A 149 -17.42 10.26 -6.27
N LYS A 150 -16.89 9.06 -6.49
CA LYS A 150 -17.67 7.83 -6.63
C LYS A 150 -17.42 6.83 -5.51
N ARG A 151 -16.93 7.29 -4.34
CA ARG A 151 -16.63 6.42 -3.19
C ARG A 151 -17.76 5.45 -2.91
N LYS A 152 -19.02 5.94 -2.85
CA LYS A 152 -20.20 5.11 -2.62
C LYS A 152 -20.43 4.08 -3.74
N GLN A 153 -20.15 4.45 -5.00
CA GLN A 153 -20.31 3.52 -6.13
C GLN A 153 -19.20 2.45 -6.12
N ILE A 154 -17.97 2.84 -5.82
CA ILE A 154 -16.84 1.91 -5.69
C ILE A 154 -17.08 0.95 -4.53
N THR A 155 -17.55 1.46 -3.39
CA THR A 155 -17.99 0.65 -2.25
C THR A 155 -19.07 -0.34 -2.68
N ASN A 156 -20.11 0.12 -3.36
CA ASN A 156 -21.17 -0.74 -3.84
C ASN A 156 -20.67 -1.79 -4.84
N PHE A 157 -19.76 -1.42 -5.75
CA PHE A 157 -19.15 -2.34 -6.70
C PHE A 157 -18.32 -3.43 -6.00
N LEU A 158 -17.46 -3.04 -5.07
CA LEU A 158 -16.65 -3.97 -4.28
C LEU A 158 -17.51 -4.93 -3.45
N PHE A 159 -18.61 -4.42 -2.89
CA PHE A 159 -19.48 -5.22 -2.02
C PHE A 159 -20.60 -5.94 -2.75
N PHE A 160 -20.93 -5.57 -3.98
CA PHE A 160 -21.99 -6.25 -4.73
C PHE A 160 -21.65 -7.71 -5.03
N GLY A 161 -20.37 -8.00 -5.23
CA GLY A 161 -19.86 -9.38 -5.36
C GLY A 161 -19.56 -10.08 -4.02
N LEU A 162 -19.55 -9.35 -2.91
CA LEU A 162 -19.20 -9.86 -1.60
C LEU A 162 -20.40 -9.99 -0.66
N LYS A 163 -21.56 -9.40 -1.01
CA LYS A 163 -22.77 -9.47 -0.21
C LYS A 163 -23.52 -10.77 -0.47
N GLN A 164 -24.03 -11.34 0.60
CA GLN A 164 -25.04 -12.40 0.53
C GLN A 164 -26.27 -11.87 -0.21
N LYS A 165 -26.79 -12.66 -1.17
CA LYS A 165 -28.06 -12.37 -1.84
C LYS A 165 -29.22 -12.53 -0.88
#